data_865c28ebf849557816fd0bc3cc21cd45
#
_entry.id   865c28ebf849557816fd0bc3cc21cd45
#
_cell.length_a   1.000
_cell.length_b   1.000
_cell.length_c   1.000
_cell.angle_alpha   90.00
_cell.angle_beta   90.00
_cell.angle_gamma   90.00
#
_symmetry.space_group_name_H-M   'P 1'
#
loop_
_entity.id
_entity.type
_entity.pdbx_description
1 polymer ?
#
loop_
_entity_poly.entity_id
_entity_poly.type
_entity_poly.pdbx_seq_one_letter_code
_entity_poly.pdbx_strand_id
1 'polypeptide(L)'
;MSVVGDEVGMIRGVRIAGPGREYLIDEEPVDIVIADGRIADIAPAGALRPTGAVLDADGAWAVPGLWDNHVHTVQWALAAERESLGDALSAAEAASRMGAVAPLSDGRRVGTGYRDALWDDRPTLAVLDAATGEVPTYLINADVHSVWLNSAALRREGMSTTDGVLREEGAFEISRRLNAVDPAHADRAVQRAGEEAAARGVTGIVDFDMAWNADAWPRRVASGFAAHRVEFAVYPFDLARAVAEGLRTGELIDDADLPQAARGLIRVGPLKIISDGSLGTRTAACTHAYPGDPYNFGVMTVPREELIGLLTTATGAGLAVAVHAIGDRAASTALDAFAMTGAVGSIEHAQLVRHADLARFARLGVTASVQPQHAIDDRDLAERLWVTQDSLGYPLASLFAAGADVRFGSDAPVAALDPWQAMAAAVTRTENARDAWHPEEAVTFDQALQASIRSTSVPGAPADLALCAADPRRAAGTHLRDMPVVATLLAGRVTHRA
;
A
#
# COMPACT_ATOMS: atom_id res chain seq x y z
N MET A 1 4.80 -12.29 31.52
CA MET A 1 4.90 -12.22 30.03
C MET A 1 3.88 -11.21 29.56
N SER A 2 4.33 -10.14 28.84
CA SER A 2 3.39 -9.17 28.26
C SER A 2 2.57 -9.86 27.17
N VAL A 3 1.28 -9.57 27.10
CA VAL A 3 0.36 -10.10 26.07
C VAL A 3 -0.09 -8.99 25.13
N VAL A 4 -0.74 -9.35 24.03
CA VAL A 4 -1.30 -8.35 23.10
C VAL A 4 -2.28 -7.45 23.88
N GLY A 5 -2.13 -6.13 23.71
CA GLY A 5 -2.87 -5.11 24.43
C GLY A 5 -2.14 -4.50 25.64
N ASP A 6 -1.11 -5.16 26.18
CA ASP A 6 -0.36 -4.66 27.33
C ASP A 6 0.49 -3.43 26.96
N GLU A 7 0.52 -2.44 27.86
CA GLU A 7 1.47 -1.34 27.80
C GLU A 7 2.82 -1.79 28.40
N VAL A 8 3.91 -1.51 27.67
CA VAL A 8 5.28 -1.88 28.04
C VAL A 8 6.01 -0.64 28.51
N GLY A 9 6.57 -0.69 29.72
CA GLY A 9 7.44 0.35 30.26
C GLY A 9 8.93 0.16 29.92
N MET A 10 9.33 -1.07 29.52
CA MET A 10 10.71 -1.36 29.14
C MET A 10 10.78 -2.54 28.17
N ILE A 11 11.58 -2.40 27.11
CA ILE A 11 12.06 -3.53 26.30
C ILE A 11 13.48 -3.85 26.76
N ARG A 12 13.73 -5.09 27.20
CA ARG A 12 15.01 -5.50 27.76
C ARG A 12 15.81 -6.33 26.76
N GLY A 13 17.11 -6.02 26.67
CA GLY A 13 18.09 -6.84 25.94
C GLY A 13 17.84 -6.90 24.43
N VAL A 14 17.44 -5.79 23.81
CA VAL A 14 17.17 -5.67 22.37
C VAL A 14 18.39 -5.07 21.66
N ARG A 15 18.60 -5.43 20.38
CA ARG A 15 19.58 -4.78 19.49
C ARG A 15 18.88 -3.86 18.53
N ILE A 16 19.49 -2.73 18.15
CA ILE A 16 18.89 -1.78 17.21
C ILE A 16 19.49 -1.99 15.81
N ALA A 17 18.65 -2.21 14.81
CA ALA A 17 19.03 -2.45 13.42
C ALA A 17 18.71 -1.28 12.45
N GLY A 18 17.93 -0.30 12.88
CA GLY A 18 17.50 0.84 12.09
C GLY A 18 18.19 2.16 12.42
N PRO A 19 17.65 3.30 11.96
CA PRO A 19 18.09 4.64 12.36
C PRO A 19 18.03 4.80 13.87
N GLY A 20 19.10 5.38 14.44
CA GLY A 20 19.34 5.46 15.89
C GLY A 20 20.48 4.57 16.37
N ARG A 21 20.92 3.60 15.55
CA ARG A 21 22.03 2.69 15.88
C ARG A 21 23.38 3.41 16.01
N GLU A 22 23.56 4.55 15.37
CA GLU A 22 24.77 5.36 15.40
C GLU A 22 25.11 5.92 16.80
N TYR A 23 24.14 5.88 17.71
CA TYR A 23 24.32 6.26 19.11
C TYR A 23 24.79 5.09 20.00
N LEU A 24 24.93 3.89 19.45
CA LEU A 24 25.21 2.67 20.16
C LEU A 24 26.61 2.15 19.84
N ILE A 25 27.23 1.47 20.80
CA ILE A 25 28.56 0.85 20.66
C ILE A 25 28.36 -0.61 20.22
N ASP A 26 28.92 -0.98 19.07
CA ASP A 26 29.17 -2.35 18.58
C ASP A 26 28.01 -3.37 18.69
N GLU A 27 26.80 -3.02 18.28
CA GLU A 27 25.68 -3.97 18.26
C GLU A 27 25.36 -4.64 19.61
N GLU A 28 25.86 -4.07 20.71
CA GLU A 28 25.56 -4.57 22.06
C GLU A 28 24.06 -4.45 22.38
N PRO A 29 23.51 -5.41 23.13
CA PRO A 29 22.12 -5.30 23.57
C PRO A 29 21.89 -4.06 24.45
N VAL A 30 20.75 -3.43 24.28
CA VAL A 30 20.31 -2.27 25.05
C VAL A 30 18.95 -2.53 25.70
N ASP A 31 18.65 -1.74 26.72
CA ASP A 31 17.29 -1.61 27.26
C ASP A 31 16.68 -0.31 26.75
N ILE A 32 15.42 -0.38 26.31
CA ILE A 32 14.63 0.77 25.86
C ILE A 32 13.56 1.03 26.90
N VAL A 33 13.60 2.19 27.57
CA VAL A 33 12.53 2.64 28.47
C VAL A 33 11.47 3.40 27.69
N ILE A 34 10.22 3.09 27.96
CA ILE A 34 9.07 3.69 27.32
C ILE A 34 8.24 4.41 28.37
N ALA A 35 7.86 5.66 28.09
CA ALA A 35 6.94 6.45 28.88
C ALA A 35 6.04 7.28 27.95
N ASP A 36 4.75 7.37 28.28
CA ASP A 36 3.76 8.16 27.52
C ASP A 36 3.76 7.84 26.01
N GLY A 37 3.91 6.56 25.67
CA GLY A 37 3.93 6.10 24.27
C GLY A 37 5.18 6.48 23.48
N ARG A 38 6.25 6.96 24.16
CA ARG A 38 7.50 7.40 23.53
C ARG A 38 8.69 6.65 24.13
N ILE A 39 9.74 6.56 23.37
CA ILE A 39 11.07 6.14 23.86
C ILE A 39 11.57 7.23 24.80
N ALA A 40 11.66 6.92 26.10
CA ALA A 40 12.13 7.86 27.09
C ALA A 40 13.66 7.83 27.23
N ASP A 41 14.25 6.63 27.19
CA ASP A 41 15.70 6.45 27.32
C ASP A 41 16.16 5.15 26.65
N ILE A 42 17.43 5.09 26.26
CA ILE A 42 18.11 3.90 25.73
C ILE A 42 19.48 3.81 26.38
N ALA A 43 19.78 2.68 26.99
CA ALA A 43 21.11 2.45 27.63
C ALA A 43 21.55 0.99 27.48
N PRO A 44 22.83 0.68 27.73
CA PRO A 44 23.33 -0.70 27.73
C PRO A 44 22.48 -1.62 28.60
N ALA A 45 22.29 -2.86 28.18
CA ALA A 45 21.43 -3.82 28.86
C ALA A 45 21.79 -3.97 30.35
N GLY A 46 20.78 -3.89 31.21
CA GLY A 46 20.94 -3.95 32.68
C GLY A 46 21.30 -2.64 33.35
N ALA A 47 21.52 -1.55 32.60
CA ALA A 47 21.85 -0.24 33.17
C ALA A 47 20.62 0.52 33.71
N LEU A 48 19.45 0.25 33.17
CA LEU A 48 18.20 0.93 33.52
C LEU A 48 17.31 0.06 34.41
N ARG A 49 16.50 0.72 35.24
CA ARG A 49 15.49 0.03 36.05
C ARG A 49 14.12 0.10 35.35
N PRO A 50 13.37 -1.02 35.30
CA PRO A 50 12.07 -1.03 34.71
C PRO A 50 11.08 -0.15 35.51
N THR A 51 10.26 0.62 34.78
CA THR A 51 9.23 1.50 35.34
C THR A 51 7.80 1.00 35.10
N GLY A 52 7.63 -0.25 34.67
CA GLY A 52 6.35 -0.86 34.31
C GLY A 52 6.51 -2.30 33.86
N ALA A 53 5.59 -2.78 33.03
CA ALA A 53 5.72 -4.09 32.43
C ALA A 53 6.97 -4.17 31.55
N VAL A 54 7.66 -5.32 31.61
CA VAL A 54 8.87 -5.58 30.84
C VAL A 54 8.60 -6.57 29.72
N LEU A 55 9.02 -6.22 28.51
CA LEU A 55 9.11 -7.11 27.37
C LEU A 55 10.56 -7.57 27.24
N ASP A 56 10.84 -8.84 27.56
CA ASP A 56 12.15 -9.43 27.30
C ASP A 56 12.26 -9.72 25.79
N ALA A 57 13.25 -9.10 25.15
CA ALA A 57 13.47 -9.21 23.71
C ALA A 57 14.38 -10.38 23.33
N ASP A 58 15.02 -11.04 24.33
CA ASP A 58 15.89 -12.23 24.14
C ASP A 58 16.93 -12.06 23.02
N GLY A 59 17.45 -10.83 22.85
CA GLY A 59 18.42 -10.49 21.83
C GLY A 59 17.85 -10.23 20.42
N ALA A 60 16.54 -10.09 20.30
CA ALA A 60 15.88 -9.67 19.04
C ALA A 60 16.38 -8.30 18.54
N TRP A 61 16.10 -8.02 17.28
CA TRP A 61 16.52 -6.80 16.60
C TRP A 61 15.35 -5.84 16.43
N ALA A 62 15.44 -4.65 16.97
CA ALA A 62 14.44 -3.61 16.81
C ALA A 62 14.72 -2.77 15.56
N VAL A 63 13.68 -2.57 14.77
CA VAL A 63 13.58 -1.50 13.77
C VAL A 63 12.43 -0.58 14.17
N PRO A 64 12.40 0.70 13.72
CA PRO A 64 11.21 1.53 13.86
C PRO A 64 10.01 0.81 13.25
N GLY A 65 8.83 1.06 13.77
CA GLY A 65 7.59 0.47 13.24
C GLY A 65 7.41 0.77 11.76
N LEU A 66 7.05 -0.27 11.02
CA LEU A 66 6.94 -0.21 9.56
C LEU A 66 5.65 0.48 9.13
N TRP A 67 5.70 1.16 7.99
CA TRP A 67 4.57 1.80 7.36
C TRP A 67 4.34 1.24 5.97
N ASP A 68 3.07 1.05 5.64
CA ASP A 68 2.64 0.86 4.25
C ASP A 68 2.02 2.16 3.75
N ASN A 69 2.65 2.79 2.75
CA ASN A 69 2.25 4.12 2.32
C ASN A 69 1.18 4.10 1.21
N HIS A 70 0.62 2.93 0.88
CA HIS A 70 -0.43 2.81 -0.13
C HIS A 70 -1.25 1.54 0.07
N VAL A 71 -2.46 1.65 0.64
CA VAL A 71 -3.35 0.52 0.93
C VAL A 71 -4.79 0.89 0.60
N HIS A 72 -5.54 -0.02 -0.02
CA HIS A 72 -7.00 0.05 -0.12
C HIS A 72 -7.61 -0.86 0.95
N THR A 73 -7.79 -0.31 2.16
CA THR A 73 -7.93 -1.11 3.40
C THR A 73 -9.13 -2.04 3.41
N VAL A 74 -10.34 -1.59 3.03
CA VAL A 74 -11.53 -2.46 3.00
C VAL A 74 -11.42 -3.46 1.86
N GLN A 75 -10.93 -3.03 0.71
CA GLN A 75 -10.74 -3.90 -0.44
C GLN A 75 -9.74 -5.02 -0.12
N TRP A 76 -8.62 -4.69 0.52
CA TRP A 76 -7.63 -5.66 1.01
C TRP A 76 -8.22 -6.62 2.04
N ALA A 77 -8.90 -6.10 3.07
CA ALA A 77 -9.50 -6.92 4.11
C ALA A 77 -10.55 -7.90 3.57
N LEU A 78 -11.36 -7.47 2.60
CA LEU A 78 -12.36 -8.33 1.96
C LEU A 78 -11.75 -9.29 0.92
N ALA A 79 -10.57 -8.98 0.37
CA ALA A 79 -9.90 -9.88 -0.57
C ALA A 79 -9.55 -11.23 0.08
N ALA A 80 -9.24 -11.25 1.38
CA ALA A 80 -9.00 -12.48 2.14
C ALA A 80 -10.24 -13.41 2.24
N GLU A 81 -11.44 -12.88 2.00
CA GLU A 81 -12.70 -13.64 2.00
C GLU A 81 -13.13 -14.08 0.58
N ARG A 82 -12.32 -13.77 -0.45
CA ARG A 82 -12.61 -14.05 -1.86
C ARG A 82 -11.73 -15.17 -2.38
N GLU A 83 -12.18 -15.81 -3.47
CA GLU A 83 -11.36 -16.83 -4.15
C GLU A 83 -10.12 -16.17 -4.78
N SER A 84 -8.93 -16.70 -4.46
CA SER A 84 -7.68 -16.23 -5.06
C SER A 84 -7.47 -16.85 -6.44
N LEU A 85 -7.22 -16.02 -7.44
CA LEU A 85 -6.99 -16.43 -8.83
C LEU A 85 -5.59 -16.03 -9.33
N GLY A 86 -4.70 -15.62 -8.42
CA GLY A 86 -3.38 -15.11 -8.77
C GLY A 86 -2.46 -16.13 -9.47
N ASP A 87 -2.70 -17.41 -9.23
CA ASP A 87 -1.98 -18.53 -9.84
C ASP A 87 -2.70 -19.18 -11.03
N ALA A 88 -3.86 -18.64 -11.45
CA ALA A 88 -4.55 -19.13 -12.64
C ALA A 88 -3.75 -18.79 -13.91
N LEU A 89 -3.55 -19.78 -14.76
CA LEU A 89 -2.72 -19.66 -15.96
C LEU A 89 -3.50 -19.38 -17.24
N SER A 90 -4.86 -19.33 -17.16
CA SER A 90 -5.73 -19.06 -18.30
C SER A 90 -7.12 -18.56 -17.87
N ALA A 91 -7.84 -17.92 -18.79
CA ALA A 91 -9.22 -17.53 -18.62
C ALA A 91 -10.12 -18.76 -18.36
N ALA A 92 -9.89 -19.85 -19.07
CA ALA A 92 -10.63 -21.10 -18.88
C ALA A 92 -10.42 -21.68 -17.46
N GLU A 93 -9.20 -21.66 -16.94
CA GLU A 93 -8.90 -22.13 -15.59
C GLU A 93 -9.55 -21.24 -14.53
N ALA A 94 -9.39 -19.90 -14.62
CA ALA A 94 -9.99 -18.96 -13.70
C ALA A 94 -11.53 -19.13 -13.65
N ALA A 95 -12.17 -19.23 -14.83
CA ALA A 95 -13.61 -19.46 -14.92
C ALA A 95 -14.02 -20.80 -14.28
N SER A 96 -13.27 -21.89 -14.54
CA SER A 96 -13.53 -23.22 -13.96
C SER A 96 -13.45 -23.21 -12.44
N ARG A 97 -12.42 -22.57 -11.86
CA ARG A 97 -12.30 -22.39 -10.41
C ARG A 97 -13.51 -21.67 -9.83
N MET A 98 -13.91 -20.55 -10.46
CA MET A 98 -15.09 -19.80 -10.01
C MET A 98 -16.38 -20.62 -10.11
N GLY A 99 -16.49 -21.53 -11.09
CA GLY A 99 -17.61 -22.45 -11.20
C GLY A 99 -17.76 -23.39 -9.99
N ALA A 100 -16.63 -23.75 -9.36
CA ALA A 100 -16.59 -24.65 -8.19
C ALA A 100 -16.77 -23.92 -6.85
N VAL A 101 -16.62 -22.59 -6.80
CA VAL A 101 -16.77 -21.79 -5.57
C VAL A 101 -18.24 -21.72 -5.15
N ALA A 102 -18.52 -21.93 -3.87
CA ALA A 102 -19.86 -21.72 -3.33
C ALA A 102 -20.23 -20.22 -3.37
N PRO A 103 -21.47 -19.87 -3.74
CA PRO A 103 -21.89 -18.47 -3.67
C PRO A 103 -21.79 -17.92 -2.24
N LEU A 104 -21.45 -16.66 -2.11
CA LEU A 104 -21.54 -15.90 -0.87
C LEU A 104 -23.00 -15.82 -0.39
N SER A 105 -23.21 -15.35 0.84
CA SER A 105 -24.55 -15.25 1.46
C SER A 105 -25.55 -14.40 0.67
N ASP A 106 -25.06 -13.47 -0.16
CA ASP A 106 -25.85 -12.61 -1.03
C ASP A 106 -26.07 -13.20 -2.46
N GLY A 107 -25.64 -14.45 -2.67
CA GLY A 107 -25.78 -15.18 -3.91
C GLY A 107 -24.75 -14.86 -4.99
N ARG A 108 -23.73 -14.04 -4.70
CA ARG A 108 -22.61 -13.72 -5.63
C ARG A 108 -21.45 -14.69 -5.49
N ARG A 109 -20.65 -14.83 -6.54
CA ARG A 109 -19.28 -15.35 -6.48
C ARG A 109 -18.31 -14.25 -6.78
N VAL A 110 -17.29 -14.06 -5.96
CA VAL A 110 -16.27 -13.04 -6.16
C VAL A 110 -14.89 -13.68 -6.07
N GLY A 111 -14.11 -13.55 -7.15
CA GLY A 111 -12.69 -13.91 -7.20
C GLY A 111 -11.83 -12.67 -7.35
N THR A 112 -10.54 -12.76 -7.00
CA THR A 112 -9.59 -11.66 -7.06
C THR A 112 -8.21 -12.12 -7.51
N GLY A 113 -7.44 -11.21 -8.12
CA GLY A 113 -6.03 -11.42 -8.40
C GLY A 113 -5.71 -12.08 -9.74
N TYR A 114 -6.66 -12.26 -10.67
CA TYR A 114 -6.32 -12.81 -11.98
C TYR A 114 -5.44 -11.85 -12.80
N ARG A 115 -4.60 -12.40 -13.70
CA ARG A 115 -3.60 -11.65 -14.48
C ARG A 115 -3.70 -12.00 -15.97
N ASP A 116 -4.78 -11.58 -16.63
CA ASP A 116 -5.10 -11.95 -18.03
C ASP A 116 -4.09 -11.45 -19.07
N ALA A 117 -3.35 -10.38 -18.77
CA ALA A 117 -2.32 -9.86 -19.65
C ALA A 117 -1.16 -10.86 -19.92
N LEU A 118 -1.01 -11.90 -19.08
CA LEU A 118 -0.04 -12.96 -19.20
C LEU A 118 -0.60 -14.24 -19.84
N TRP A 119 -1.92 -14.30 -20.08
CA TRP A 119 -2.59 -15.48 -20.60
C TRP A 119 -2.55 -15.55 -22.13
N ASP A 120 -2.54 -16.77 -22.68
CA ASP A 120 -2.67 -17.01 -24.11
C ASP A 120 -4.11 -16.88 -24.61
N ASP A 121 -5.11 -17.16 -23.75
CA ASP A 121 -6.53 -16.97 -23.99
C ASP A 121 -7.02 -15.65 -23.38
N ARG A 122 -8.24 -15.23 -23.76
CA ARG A 122 -8.80 -13.96 -23.28
C ARG A 122 -10.06 -14.18 -22.44
N PRO A 123 -10.27 -13.38 -21.39
CA PRO A 123 -11.56 -13.27 -20.71
C PRO A 123 -12.66 -12.97 -21.71
N THR A 124 -13.73 -13.79 -21.72
CA THR A 124 -14.93 -13.54 -22.51
C THR A 124 -16.20 -13.92 -21.75
N LEU A 125 -17.33 -13.32 -22.10
CA LEU A 125 -18.63 -13.68 -21.54
C LEU A 125 -18.91 -15.19 -21.70
N ALA A 126 -18.66 -15.75 -22.89
CA ALA A 126 -18.97 -17.14 -23.17
C ALA A 126 -18.20 -18.13 -22.27
N VAL A 127 -16.93 -17.86 -21.99
CA VAL A 127 -16.10 -18.70 -21.12
C VAL A 127 -16.61 -18.66 -19.68
N LEU A 128 -16.93 -17.47 -19.17
CA LEU A 128 -17.38 -17.35 -17.77
C LEU A 128 -18.82 -17.84 -17.60
N ASP A 129 -19.72 -17.54 -18.54
CA ASP A 129 -21.10 -18.05 -18.53
C ASP A 129 -21.17 -19.56 -18.56
N ALA A 130 -20.35 -20.22 -19.37
CA ALA A 130 -20.29 -21.67 -19.46
C ALA A 130 -19.88 -22.34 -18.14
N ALA A 131 -18.97 -21.70 -17.39
CA ALA A 131 -18.47 -22.23 -16.11
C ALA A 131 -19.36 -21.92 -14.90
N THR A 132 -20.01 -20.74 -14.89
CA THR A 132 -20.69 -20.20 -13.69
C THR A 132 -22.21 -20.13 -13.80
N GLY A 133 -22.76 -20.24 -15.02
CA GLY A 133 -24.19 -20.24 -15.30
C GLY A 133 -24.88 -18.95 -14.84
N GLU A 134 -26.04 -19.11 -14.17
CA GLU A 134 -26.88 -17.99 -13.72
C GLU A 134 -26.47 -17.39 -12.36
N VAL A 135 -25.38 -17.86 -11.76
CA VAL A 135 -24.87 -17.26 -10.52
C VAL A 135 -24.05 -16.01 -10.85
N PRO A 136 -24.44 -14.82 -10.37
CA PRO A 136 -23.67 -13.59 -10.62
C PRO A 136 -22.22 -13.76 -10.14
N THR A 137 -21.28 -13.68 -11.07
CA THR A 137 -19.88 -13.98 -10.83
C THR A 137 -19.01 -12.81 -11.31
N TYR A 138 -18.07 -12.42 -10.46
CA TYR A 138 -17.18 -11.27 -10.61
C TYR A 138 -15.73 -11.71 -10.35
N LEU A 139 -14.84 -11.43 -11.26
CA LEU A 139 -13.41 -11.66 -11.08
C LEU A 139 -12.70 -10.30 -11.17
N ILE A 140 -12.04 -9.89 -10.08
CA ILE A 140 -11.30 -8.65 -9.99
C ILE A 140 -9.86 -8.93 -10.43
N ASN A 141 -9.34 -8.16 -11.39
CA ASN A 141 -7.95 -8.26 -11.82
C ASN A 141 -6.97 -7.94 -10.68
N ALA A 142 -5.77 -8.45 -10.77
CA ALA A 142 -4.71 -8.16 -9.79
C ALA A 142 -4.40 -6.68 -9.68
N ASP A 143 -4.42 -5.93 -10.79
CA ASP A 143 -4.18 -4.49 -10.83
C ASP A 143 -5.41 -3.63 -10.45
N VAL A 144 -6.55 -4.27 -10.16
CA VAL A 144 -7.87 -3.71 -9.82
C VAL A 144 -8.46 -2.73 -10.87
N HIS A 145 -7.79 -2.54 -12.00
CA HIS A 145 -8.25 -1.69 -13.10
C HIS A 145 -9.20 -2.40 -14.08
N SER A 146 -9.44 -3.70 -13.89
CA SER A 146 -10.46 -4.42 -14.66
C SER A 146 -11.21 -5.44 -13.79
N VAL A 147 -12.49 -5.67 -14.15
CA VAL A 147 -13.32 -6.71 -13.55
C VAL A 147 -14.01 -7.50 -14.66
N TRP A 148 -13.87 -8.83 -14.63
CA TRP A 148 -14.51 -9.73 -15.55
C TRP A 148 -15.81 -10.27 -14.94
N LEU A 149 -16.94 -10.05 -15.61
CA LEU A 149 -18.30 -10.40 -15.17
C LEU A 149 -18.94 -11.39 -16.12
N ASN A 150 -19.73 -12.32 -15.57
CA ASN A 150 -20.63 -13.13 -16.38
C ASN A 150 -21.92 -12.35 -16.74
N SER A 151 -22.72 -12.92 -17.63
CA SER A 151 -24.00 -12.29 -18.07
C SER A 151 -24.97 -12.06 -16.90
N ALA A 152 -24.98 -12.95 -15.90
CA ALA A 152 -25.84 -12.80 -14.73
C ALA A 152 -25.41 -11.61 -13.85
N ALA A 153 -24.11 -11.40 -13.67
CA ALA A 153 -23.56 -10.25 -12.96
C ALA A 153 -23.84 -8.95 -13.71
N LEU A 154 -23.62 -8.90 -15.04
CA LEU A 154 -23.93 -7.71 -15.85
C LEU A 154 -25.41 -7.33 -15.77
N ARG A 155 -26.32 -8.30 -15.83
CA ARG A 155 -27.76 -8.04 -15.66
C ARG A 155 -28.08 -7.49 -14.28
N ARG A 156 -27.47 -8.07 -13.23
CA ARG A 156 -27.67 -7.63 -11.83
C ARG A 156 -27.24 -6.18 -11.64
N GLU A 157 -26.11 -5.79 -12.23
CA GLU A 157 -25.55 -4.45 -12.07
C GLU A 157 -26.14 -3.41 -13.06
N GLY A 158 -26.96 -3.85 -14.04
CA GLY A 158 -27.50 -2.97 -15.09
C GLY A 158 -26.42 -2.46 -16.04
N MET A 159 -25.34 -3.22 -16.21
CA MET A 159 -24.20 -2.88 -17.07
C MET A 159 -24.15 -3.76 -18.32
N SER A 160 -23.39 -3.31 -19.32
CA SER A 160 -23.18 -4.06 -20.58
C SER A 160 -21.75 -3.86 -21.08
N THR A 161 -21.18 -4.93 -21.61
CA THR A 161 -19.88 -4.92 -22.30
C THR A 161 -19.89 -6.03 -23.34
N THR A 162 -19.04 -5.93 -24.35
CA THR A 162 -18.98 -6.90 -25.45
C THR A 162 -18.21 -8.17 -25.10
N ASP A 163 -17.21 -8.05 -24.21
CA ASP A 163 -16.32 -9.15 -23.82
C ASP A 163 -16.55 -9.66 -22.39
N GLY A 164 -17.38 -8.97 -21.60
CA GLY A 164 -17.59 -9.28 -20.18
C GLY A 164 -16.64 -8.53 -19.25
N VAL A 165 -15.67 -7.77 -19.78
CA VAL A 165 -14.68 -7.07 -18.97
C VAL A 165 -14.98 -5.59 -18.90
N LEU A 166 -15.22 -5.08 -17.70
CA LEU A 166 -15.26 -3.65 -17.41
C LEU A 166 -13.86 -3.17 -17.06
N ARG A 167 -13.53 -1.96 -17.49
CA ARG A 167 -12.18 -1.37 -17.28
C ARG A 167 -12.32 0.03 -16.69
N GLU A 168 -11.26 0.48 -15.99
CA GLU A 168 -11.14 1.82 -15.39
C GLU A 168 -12.37 2.18 -14.56
N GLU A 169 -13.04 3.29 -14.85
CA GLU A 169 -14.20 3.75 -14.07
C GLU A 169 -15.31 2.69 -13.94
N GLY A 170 -15.54 1.87 -14.97
CA GLY A 170 -16.49 0.75 -14.89
C GLY A 170 -16.05 -0.32 -13.90
N ALA A 171 -14.76 -0.61 -13.83
CA ALA A 171 -14.18 -1.54 -12.87
C ALA A 171 -14.21 -0.96 -11.45
N PHE A 172 -13.88 0.32 -11.28
CA PHE A 172 -13.93 1.00 -9.99
C PHE A 172 -15.35 1.08 -9.44
N GLU A 173 -16.34 1.35 -10.29
CA GLU A 173 -17.76 1.34 -9.92
C GLU A 173 -18.18 -0.02 -9.37
N ILE A 174 -17.85 -1.12 -10.06
CA ILE A 174 -18.14 -2.48 -9.59
C ILE A 174 -17.38 -2.80 -8.31
N SER A 175 -16.11 -2.42 -8.21
CA SER A 175 -15.30 -2.62 -7.00
C SER A 175 -15.92 -1.90 -5.79
N ARG A 176 -16.36 -0.64 -5.97
CA ARG A 176 -17.09 0.08 -4.91
C ARG A 176 -18.36 -0.67 -4.48
N ARG A 177 -19.17 -1.18 -5.44
CA ARG A 177 -20.38 -1.95 -5.13
C ARG A 177 -20.08 -3.29 -4.44
N LEU A 178 -18.99 -3.97 -4.83
CA LEU A 178 -18.56 -5.23 -4.20
C LEU A 178 -18.02 -5.00 -2.78
N ASN A 179 -17.46 -3.83 -2.51
CA ASN A 179 -16.92 -3.44 -1.20
C ASN A 179 -17.98 -2.75 -0.32
N ALA A 180 -19.13 -2.38 -0.87
CA ALA A 180 -20.26 -1.82 -0.12
C ALA A 180 -21.00 -2.93 0.65
N VAL A 181 -20.31 -3.54 1.61
CA VAL A 181 -20.86 -4.53 2.54
C VAL A 181 -21.39 -3.85 3.80
N ASP A 182 -22.09 -4.62 4.65
CA ASP A 182 -22.51 -4.13 5.96
C ASP A 182 -21.31 -3.53 6.73
N PRO A 183 -21.40 -2.31 7.27
CA PRO A 183 -20.28 -1.66 7.95
C PRO A 183 -19.65 -2.47 9.07
N ALA A 184 -20.45 -3.22 9.86
CA ALA A 184 -19.92 -4.09 10.91
C ALA A 184 -19.16 -5.29 10.34
N HIS A 185 -19.53 -5.77 9.15
CA HIS A 185 -18.77 -6.81 8.44
C HIS A 185 -17.42 -6.27 7.98
N ALA A 186 -17.40 -5.11 7.30
CA ALA A 186 -16.18 -4.45 6.87
C ALA A 186 -15.24 -4.16 8.06
N ASP A 187 -15.79 -3.64 9.16
CA ASP A 187 -15.00 -3.29 10.35
C ASP A 187 -14.35 -4.55 10.99
N ARG A 188 -15.06 -5.69 11.04
CA ARG A 188 -14.46 -6.95 11.49
C ARG A 188 -13.39 -7.50 10.56
N ALA A 189 -13.58 -7.36 9.24
CA ALA A 189 -12.56 -7.75 8.26
C ALA A 189 -11.30 -6.88 8.41
N VAL A 190 -11.46 -5.56 8.52
CA VAL A 190 -10.36 -4.61 8.73
C VAL A 190 -9.64 -4.86 10.06
N GLN A 191 -10.36 -5.24 11.13
CA GLN A 191 -9.74 -5.62 12.41
C GLN A 191 -8.79 -6.80 12.23
N ARG A 192 -9.23 -7.90 11.59
CA ARG A 192 -8.38 -9.09 11.33
C ARG A 192 -7.19 -8.76 10.45
N ALA A 193 -7.43 -8.02 9.37
CA ALA A 193 -6.36 -7.58 8.47
C ALA A 193 -5.32 -6.71 9.20
N GLY A 194 -5.77 -5.83 10.11
CA GLY A 194 -4.88 -5.04 10.95
C GLY A 194 -4.01 -5.88 11.89
N GLU A 195 -4.56 -6.95 12.46
CA GLU A 195 -3.81 -7.90 13.30
C GLU A 195 -2.76 -8.67 12.47
N GLU A 196 -3.09 -9.07 11.24
CA GLU A 196 -2.15 -9.68 10.29
C GLU A 196 -1.02 -8.72 9.91
N ALA A 197 -1.34 -7.45 9.64
CA ALA A 197 -0.34 -6.41 9.36
C ALA A 197 0.59 -6.19 10.58
N ALA A 198 0.04 -6.15 11.80
CA ALA A 198 0.83 -6.05 13.01
C ALA A 198 1.79 -7.24 13.18
N ALA A 199 1.41 -8.45 12.76
CA ALA A 199 2.29 -9.62 12.75
C ALA A 199 3.48 -9.49 11.77
N ARG A 200 3.44 -8.54 10.85
CA ARG A 200 4.52 -8.18 9.93
C ARG A 200 5.27 -6.90 10.34
N GLY A 201 5.02 -6.37 11.55
CA GLY A 201 5.72 -5.18 12.08
C GLY A 201 5.11 -3.85 11.65
N VAL A 202 3.92 -3.87 11.03
CA VAL A 202 3.25 -2.65 10.56
C VAL A 202 2.67 -1.88 11.74
N THR A 203 2.99 -0.60 11.82
CA THR A 203 2.50 0.34 12.83
C THR A 203 1.77 1.53 12.22
N GLY A 204 1.70 1.63 10.90
CA GLY A 204 0.97 2.67 10.21
C GLY A 204 0.69 2.36 8.75
N ILE A 205 -0.41 2.92 8.25
CA ILE A 205 -0.81 2.82 6.84
C ILE A 205 -1.29 4.17 6.30
N VAL A 206 -1.20 4.34 4.98
CA VAL A 206 -1.96 5.36 4.24
C VAL A 206 -3.10 4.66 3.50
N ASP A 207 -4.33 4.96 3.91
CA ASP A 207 -5.53 4.31 3.39
C ASP A 207 -6.11 5.09 2.20
N PHE A 208 -6.10 4.45 1.04
CA PHE A 208 -6.66 4.96 -0.22
C PHE A 208 -8.00 4.30 -0.59
N ASP A 209 -8.75 3.75 0.36
CA ASP A 209 -10.09 3.25 0.06
C ASP A 209 -11.01 4.34 -0.51
N MET A 210 -11.77 4.00 -1.56
CA MET A 210 -12.67 4.92 -2.26
C MET A 210 -14.00 5.09 -1.51
N ALA A 211 -13.93 5.56 -0.26
CA ALA A 211 -15.06 5.77 0.62
C ALA A 211 -14.89 7.06 1.43
N TRP A 212 -15.96 7.52 2.10
CA TRP A 212 -15.83 8.59 3.08
C TRP A 212 -15.22 8.06 4.38
N ASN A 213 -13.91 8.11 4.44
CA ASN A 213 -13.11 7.50 5.51
C ASN A 213 -13.10 8.33 6.81
N ALA A 214 -13.48 9.61 6.76
CA ALA A 214 -13.56 10.47 7.94
C ALA A 214 -14.63 10.03 8.96
N ASP A 215 -15.67 9.29 8.52
CA ASP A 215 -16.66 8.67 9.42
C ASP A 215 -16.31 7.20 9.74
N ALA A 216 -15.67 6.50 8.80
CA ALA A 216 -15.40 5.07 8.92
C ALA A 216 -14.31 4.78 9.97
N TRP A 217 -13.21 5.50 9.95
CA TRP A 217 -12.09 5.28 10.86
C TRP A 217 -12.41 5.62 12.32
N PRO A 218 -13.04 6.75 12.67
CA PRO A 218 -13.50 6.98 14.03
C PRO A 218 -14.40 5.86 14.56
N ARG A 219 -15.34 5.36 13.76
CA ARG A 219 -16.21 4.23 14.13
C ARG A 219 -15.41 2.96 14.42
N ARG A 220 -14.44 2.59 13.56
CA ARG A 220 -13.57 1.42 13.74
C ARG A 220 -12.76 1.51 15.02
N VAL A 221 -12.16 2.65 15.26
CA VAL A 221 -11.35 2.90 16.45
C VAL A 221 -12.20 2.91 17.72
N ALA A 222 -13.39 3.53 17.68
CA ALA A 222 -14.35 3.46 18.77
C ALA A 222 -14.82 2.01 19.07
N SER A 223 -14.82 1.15 18.04
CA SER A 223 -15.15 -0.28 18.16
C SER A 223 -13.96 -1.15 18.60
N GLY A 224 -12.79 -0.56 18.87
CA GLY A 224 -11.61 -1.25 19.42
C GLY A 224 -10.45 -1.46 18.46
N PHE A 225 -10.54 -0.97 17.23
CA PHE A 225 -9.37 -1.01 16.31
C PHE A 225 -8.22 -0.18 16.88
N ALA A 226 -7.07 -0.82 17.04
CA ALA A 226 -5.88 -0.16 17.57
C ALA A 226 -4.57 -0.85 17.12
N ALA A 227 -4.59 -1.49 15.94
CA ALA A 227 -3.47 -2.25 15.42
C ALA A 227 -2.35 -1.33 14.87
N HIS A 228 -2.72 -0.22 14.22
CA HIS A 228 -1.77 0.70 13.59
C HIS A 228 -2.38 2.11 13.44
N ARG A 229 -1.52 3.09 13.14
CA ARG A 229 -1.91 4.45 12.76
C ARG A 229 -2.47 4.46 11.36
N VAL A 230 -3.35 5.41 11.09
CA VAL A 230 -4.00 5.56 9.77
C VAL A 230 -3.96 7.01 9.32
N GLU A 231 -3.49 7.22 8.10
CA GLU A 231 -3.72 8.44 7.34
C GLU A 231 -4.69 8.11 6.20
N PHE A 232 -5.92 8.58 6.26
CA PHE A 232 -6.93 8.26 5.25
C PHE A 232 -7.03 9.34 4.18
N ALA A 233 -7.12 8.92 2.92
CA ALA A 233 -7.28 9.83 1.79
C ALA A 233 -8.74 10.29 1.60
N VAL A 234 -8.88 11.43 0.92
CA VAL A 234 -10.12 11.97 0.36
C VAL A 234 -10.07 11.85 -1.16
N TYR A 235 -11.20 11.58 -1.80
CA TYR A 235 -11.28 11.54 -3.26
C TYR A 235 -11.92 12.80 -3.86
N PRO A 236 -11.75 13.13 -5.17
CA PRO A 236 -12.29 14.32 -5.79
C PRO A 236 -13.81 14.48 -5.64
N PHE A 237 -14.57 13.39 -5.65
CA PHE A 237 -16.03 13.40 -5.47
C PHE A 237 -16.46 13.82 -4.05
N ASP A 238 -15.57 13.71 -3.06
CA ASP A 238 -15.79 14.15 -1.67
C ASP A 238 -15.01 15.43 -1.31
N LEU A 239 -14.24 16.02 -2.25
CA LEU A 239 -13.41 17.20 -1.97
C LEU A 239 -14.23 18.37 -1.43
N ALA A 240 -15.39 18.64 -2.03
CA ALA A 240 -16.25 19.73 -1.56
C ALA A 240 -16.74 19.51 -0.11
N ARG A 241 -17.04 18.27 0.27
CA ARG A 241 -17.39 17.87 1.62
C ARG A 241 -16.21 18.07 2.57
N ALA A 242 -15.02 17.58 2.20
CA ALA A 242 -13.81 17.72 3.01
C ALA A 242 -13.47 19.20 3.30
N VAL A 243 -13.58 20.05 2.27
CA VAL A 243 -13.39 21.51 2.40
C VAL A 243 -14.45 22.13 3.33
N ALA A 244 -15.72 21.75 3.19
CA ALA A 244 -16.81 22.26 4.02
C ALA A 244 -16.67 21.84 5.49
N GLU A 245 -16.18 20.62 5.75
CA GLU A 245 -15.87 20.11 7.09
C GLU A 245 -14.53 20.62 7.64
N GLY A 246 -13.74 21.35 6.83
CA GLY A 246 -12.48 21.98 7.23
C GLY A 246 -11.32 21.01 7.40
N LEU A 247 -11.36 19.81 6.79
CA LEU A 247 -10.30 18.81 6.90
C LEU A 247 -8.98 19.32 6.32
N ARG A 248 -7.87 19.07 7.03
CA ARG A 248 -6.51 19.43 6.60
C ARG A 248 -5.58 18.24 6.77
N THR A 249 -4.72 17.99 5.81
CA THR A 249 -3.75 16.90 5.89
C THR A 249 -2.85 17.05 7.12
N GLY A 250 -2.67 15.94 7.84
CA GLY A 250 -1.87 15.85 9.06
C GLY A 250 -2.64 16.15 10.35
N GLU A 251 -3.85 16.72 10.28
CA GLU A 251 -4.67 16.93 11.47
C GLU A 251 -5.15 15.61 12.06
N LEU A 252 -5.10 15.52 13.38
CA LEU A 252 -5.65 14.38 14.12
C LEU A 252 -7.17 14.46 14.14
N ILE A 253 -7.81 13.34 13.91
CA ILE A 253 -9.22 13.15 14.25
C ILE A 253 -9.23 12.63 15.69
N ASP A 254 -9.18 13.55 16.64
CA ASP A 254 -9.28 13.25 18.07
C ASP A 254 -10.67 13.61 18.57
N ASP A 255 -11.48 12.57 18.78
CA ASP A 255 -12.74 12.72 19.50
C ASP A 255 -12.50 12.43 21.01
N ALA A 256 -13.02 13.28 21.89
CA ALA A 256 -12.91 13.11 23.33
C ALA A 256 -13.53 11.79 23.83
N ASP A 257 -14.44 11.22 23.04
CA ASP A 257 -15.12 9.96 23.34
C ASP A 257 -14.31 8.72 22.91
N LEU A 258 -13.17 8.89 22.19
CA LEU A 258 -12.33 7.77 21.79
C LEU A 258 -11.59 7.16 22.99
N PRO A 259 -11.46 5.80 23.05
CA PRO A 259 -10.64 5.12 24.03
C PRO A 259 -9.21 5.68 24.04
N GLN A 260 -8.58 5.76 25.21
CA GLN A 260 -7.22 6.32 25.35
C GLN A 260 -6.21 5.66 24.41
N ALA A 261 -6.29 4.34 24.24
CA ALA A 261 -5.42 3.57 23.34
C ALA A 261 -5.60 3.91 21.84
N ALA A 262 -6.68 4.61 21.51
CA ALA A 262 -7.09 4.95 20.17
C ALA A 262 -6.78 6.40 19.78
N ARG A 263 -6.47 7.24 20.77
CA ARG A 263 -6.18 8.66 20.54
C ARG A 263 -4.89 8.82 19.75
N GLY A 264 -4.92 9.74 18.79
CA GLY A 264 -3.77 10.03 17.94
C GLY A 264 -3.48 8.97 16.87
N LEU A 265 -4.36 7.98 16.65
CA LEU A 265 -4.18 6.97 15.62
C LEU A 265 -4.65 7.42 14.24
N ILE A 266 -5.63 8.31 14.16
CA ILE A 266 -6.25 8.69 12.89
C ILE A 266 -5.82 10.10 12.51
N ARG A 267 -5.35 10.25 11.26
CA ARG A 267 -5.03 11.54 10.66
C ARG A 267 -5.73 11.70 9.32
N VAL A 268 -6.04 12.94 8.99
CA VAL A 268 -6.43 13.31 7.63
C VAL A 268 -5.22 13.15 6.71
N GLY A 269 -5.37 12.37 5.68
CA GLY A 269 -4.37 12.14 4.63
C GLY A 269 -4.56 13.10 3.44
N PRO A 270 -4.05 12.72 2.24
CA PRO A 270 -4.09 13.55 1.05
C PRO A 270 -5.40 13.44 0.28
N LEU A 271 -5.61 14.38 -0.67
CA LEU A 271 -6.54 14.20 -1.79
C LEU A 271 -5.91 13.20 -2.78
N LYS A 272 -6.53 12.03 -2.97
CA LYS A 272 -6.10 11.01 -3.94
C LYS A 272 -6.74 11.28 -5.30
N ILE A 273 -5.92 11.37 -6.34
CA ILE A 273 -6.35 11.58 -7.74
C ILE A 273 -5.78 10.45 -8.58
N ILE A 274 -6.62 9.79 -9.37
CA ILE A 274 -6.21 8.76 -10.34
C ILE A 274 -6.10 9.44 -11.69
N SER A 275 -4.87 9.72 -12.17
CA SER A 275 -4.66 10.54 -13.37
C SER A 275 -4.51 9.76 -14.66
N ASP A 276 -4.18 8.47 -14.59
CA ASP A 276 -4.11 7.55 -15.72
C ASP A 276 -4.51 6.12 -15.29
N GLY A 277 -4.40 5.17 -16.20
CA GLY A 277 -4.69 3.77 -15.91
C GLY A 277 -3.45 2.94 -15.61
N SER A 278 -3.51 1.60 -15.83
CA SER A 278 -2.47 0.64 -15.47
C SER A 278 -1.70 0.11 -16.68
N LEU A 279 -0.55 -0.55 -16.38
CA LEU A 279 0.22 -1.29 -17.38
C LEU A 279 -0.58 -2.51 -17.89
N GLY A 280 -1.24 -3.25 -17.00
CA GLY A 280 -1.97 -4.47 -17.31
C GLY A 280 -3.09 -4.24 -18.32
N THR A 281 -3.86 -3.18 -18.17
CA THR A 281 -4.94 -2.80 -19.10
C THR A 281 -4.45 -2.03 -20.33
N ARG A 282 -3.15 -1.66 -20.42
CA ARG A 282 -2.55 -0.78 -21.45
C ARG A 282 -3.20 0.59 -21.49
N THR A 283 -3.57 1.11 -20.34
CA THR A 283 -4.20 2.41 -20.16
C THR A 283 -3.30 3.40 -19.43
N ALA A 284 -2.15 2.95 -18.88
CA ALA A 284 -1.13 3.87 -18.39
C ALA A 284 -0.71 4.83 -19.50
N ALA A 285 -0.74 6.15 -19.21
CA ALA A 285 -0.55 7.18 -20.22
C ALA A 285 0.93 7.39 -20.54
N CYS A 286 1.36 6.90 -21.70
CA CYS A 286 2.74 6.86 -22.15
C CYS A 286 3.03 7.90 -23.24
N THR A 287 4.30 8.29 -23.39
CA THR A 287 4.78 9.12 -24.50
C THR A 287 4.97 8.32 -25.79
N HIS A 288 5.01 6.98 -25.70
CA HIS A 288 5.09 6.05 -26.82
C HIS A 288 3.82 5.21 -26.93
N ALA A 289 3.52 4.71 -28.12
CA ALA A 289 2.39 3.82 -28.35
C ALA A 289 2.67 2.41 -27.82
N TYR A 290 1.65 1.74 -27.32
CA TYR A 290 1.76 0.34 -26.94
C TYR A 290 2.03 -0.59 -28.16
N PRO A 291 2.91 -1.59 -28.01
CA PRO A 291 3.21 -2.53 -29.08
C PRO A 291 1.95 -3.20 -29.64
N GLY A 292 1.85 -3.22 -30.97
CA GLY A 292 0.70 -3.81 -31.69
C GLY A 292 -0.50 -2.88 -31.87
N ASP A 293 -0.49 -1.69 -31.26
CA ASP A 293 -1.54 -0.67 -31.44
C ASP A 293 -0.89 0.74 -31.51
N PRO A 294 -0.56 1.23 -32.72
CA PRO A 294 0.17 2.50 -32.90
C PRO A 294 -0.64 3.75 -32.51
N TYR A 295 -1.91 3.59 -32.21
CA TYR A 295 -2.79 4.69 -31.78
C TYR A 295 -3.10 4.65 -30.27
N ASN A 296 -2.68 3.61 -29.57
CA ASN A 296 -2.88 3.50 -28.13
C ASN A 296 -1.65 4.04 -27.36
N PHE A 297 -1.80 5.20 -26.76
CA PHE A 297 -0.83 5.84 -25.85
C PHE A 297 -1.30 5.79 -24.38
N GLY A 298 -2.24 4.93 -24.07
CA GLY A 298 -2.96 4.96 -22.78
C GLY A 298 -3.92 6.14 -22.66
N VAL A 299 -4.45 6.33 -21.48
CA VAL A 299 -5.54 7.28 -21.21
C VAL A 299 -5.15 8.19 -20.04
N MET A 300 -5.23 9.51 -20.25
CA MET A 300 -5.27 10.46 -19.14
C MET A 300 -6.72 10.50 -18.65
N THR A 301 -7.00 9.90 -17.49
CA THR A 301 -8.35 9.88 -16.89
C THR A 301 -8.73 11.24 -16.33
N VAL A 302 -7.74 12.03 -15.88
CA VAL A 302 -7.90 13.42 -15.47
C VAL A 302 -7.09 14.31 -16.41
N PRO A 303 -7.73 15.15 -17.23
CA PRO A 303 -7.05 16.11 -18.08
C PRO A 303 -6.18 17.08 -17.28
N ARG A 304 -5.09 17.58 -17.90
CA ARG A 304 -4.09 18.45 -17.25
C ARG A 304 -4.72 19.67 -16.55
N GLU A 305 -5.67 20.33 -17.20
CA GLU A 305 -6.34 21.52 -16.67
C GLU A 305 -7.18 21.19 -15.44
N GLU A 306 -7.86 20.06 -15.46
CA GLU A 306 -8.65 19.57 -14.33
C GLU A 306 -7.73 19.17 -13.17
N LEU A 307 -6.63 18.48 -13.44
CA LEU A 307 -5.62 18.14 -12.42
C LEU A 307 -5.10 19.39 -11.72
N ILE A 308 -4.72 20.44 -12.48
CA ILE A 308 -4.29 21.72 -11.92
C ILE A 308 -5.38 22.34 -11.04
N GLY A 309 -6.65 22.29 -11.47
CA GLY A 309 -7.79 22.77 -10.70
C GLY A 309 -7.97 22.05 -9.38
N LEU A 310 -7.86 20.71 -9.39
CA LEU A 310 -7.95 19.87 -8.19
C LEU A 310 -6.79 20.16 -7.21
N LEU A 311 -5.54 20.22 -7.73
CA LEU A 311 -4.37 20.54 -6.90
C LEU A 311 -4.50 21.95 -6.29
N THR A 312 -4.95 22.92 -7.06
CA THR A 312 -5.16 24.30 -6.57
C THR A 312 -6.19 24.35 -5.45
N THR A 313 -7.32 23.64 -5.62
CA THR A 313 -8.40 23.57 -4.63
C THR A 313 -7.93 22.89 -3.35
N ALA A 314 -7.26 21.74 -3.48
CA ALA A 314 -6.72 20.98 -2.34
C ALA A 314 -5.70 21.82 -1.56
N THR A 315 -4.74 22.44 -2.25
CA THR A 315 -3.72 23.30 -1.64
C THR A 315 -4.37 24.48 -0.89
N GLY A 316 -5.35 25.13 -1.51
CA GLY A 316 -6.11 26.23 -0.87
C GLY A 316 -6.86 25.81 0.40
N ALA A 317 -7.28 24.55 0.47
CA ALA A 317 -7.92 23.96 1.64
C ALA A 317 -6.94 23.41 2.70
N GLY A 318 -5.64 23.37 2.41
CA GLY A 318 -4.63 22.78 3.29
C GLY A 318 -4.55 21.24 3.19
N LEU A 319 -5.03 20.67 2.10
CA LEU A 319 -4.87 19.25 1.79
C LEU A 319 -3.61 19.05 0.92
N ALA A 320 -2.77 18.11 1.32
CA ALA A 320 -1.76 17.53 0.44
C ALA A 320 -2.44 16.70 -0.67
N VAL A 321 -1.69 16.34 -1.70
CA VAL A 321 -2.24 15.56 -2.82
C VAL A 321 -1.43 14.28 -3.05
N ALA A 322 -2.10 13.20 -3.47
CA ALA A 322 -1.50 11.96 -3.91
C ALA A 322 -1.99 11.65 -5.33
N VAL A 323 -1.13 11.85 -6.31
CA VAL A 323 -1.49 11.70 -7.72
C VAL A 323 -0.99 10.36 -8.25
N HIS A 324 -1.90 9.43 -8.56
CA HIS A 324 -1.58 8.21 -9.26
C HIS A 324 -1.08 8.56 -10.67
N ALA A 325 0.12 8.11 -11.01
CA ALA A 325 0.71 8.28 -12.33
C ALA A 325 1.66 7.11 -12.63
N ILE A 326 1.22 6.20 -13.49
CA ILE A 326 1.97 5.00 -13.89
C ILE A 326 2.78 5.28 -15.16
N GLY A 327 2.15 5.83 -16.19
CA GLY A 327 2.83 6.15 -17.44
C GLY A 327 3.70 7.42 -17.36
N ASP A 328 4.74 7.48 -18.19
CA ASP A 328 5.71 8.59 -18.20
C ASP A 328 5.07 9.93 -18.60
N ARG A 329 4.02 9.92 -19.43
CA ARG A 329 3.25 11.12 -19.76
C ARG A 329 2.43 11.58 -18.56
N ALA A 330 1.83 10.66 -17.81
CA ALA A 330 1.09 10.98 -16.60
C ALA A 330 2.02 11.55 -15.53
N ALA A 331 3.17 10.90 -15.28
CA ALA A 331 4.17 11.36 -14.32
C ALA A 331 4.68 12.78 -14.65
N SER A 332 5.03 13.04 -15.93
CA SER A 332 5.44 14.38 -16.38
C SER A 332 4.33 15.42 -16.18
N THR A 333 3.07 15.06 -16.49
CA THR A 333 1.92 15.94 -16.33
C THR A 333 1.65 16.26 -14.86
N ALA A 334 1.77 15.27 -13.99
CA ALA A 334 1.64 15.45 -12.54
C ALA A 334 2.73 16.39 -12.00
N LEU A 335 4.01 16.17 -12.36
CA LEU A 335 5.11 17.05 -11.97
C LEU A 335 4.93 18.49 -12.49
N ASP A 336 4.35 18.67 -13.67
CA ASP A 336 4.00 19.99 -14.18
C ASP A 336 2.92 20.66 -13.32
N ALA A 337 1.88 19.91 -12.94
CA ALA A 337 0.82 20.40 -12.08
C ALA A 337 1.35 20.81 -10.69
N PHE A 338 2.22 19.99 -10.07
CA PHE A 338 2.90 20.34 -8.81
C PHE A 338 3.71 21.64 -8.97
N ALA A 339 4.51 21.76 -10.05
CA ALA A 339 5.31 22.95 -10.31
C ALA A 339 4.47 24.22 -10.48
N MET A 340 3.29 24.11 -11.08
CA MET A 340 2.39 25.25 -11.34
C MET A 340 1.60 25.68 -10.11
N THR A 341 1.21 24.74 -9.25
CA THR A 341 0.32 25.00 -8.13
C THR A 341 1.05 25.19 -6.81
N GLY A 342 2.29 24.73 -6.71
CA GLY A 342 3.02 24.66 -5.43
C GLY A 342 2.40 23.68 -4.45
N ALA A 343 1.58 22.74 -4.91
CA ALA A 343 1.00 21.69 -4.08
C ALA A 343 2.10 20.85 -3.41
N VAL A 344 1.79 20.30 -2.24
CA VAL A 344 2.66 19.37 -1.50
C VAL A 344 2.03 17.97 -1.57
N GLY A 345 2.86 16.93 -1.69
CA GLY A 345 2.35 15.56 -1.68
C GLY A 345 3.20 14.58 -2.46
N SER A 346 2.56 13.57 -3.05
CA SER A 346 3.22 12.46 -3.69
C SER A 346 2.73 12.20 -5.12
N ILE A 347 3.59 11.54 -5.89
CA ILE A 347 3.19 10.78 -7.07
C ILE A 347 3.20 9.32 -6.67
N GLU A 348 2.04 8.69 -6.81
CA GLU A 348 1.83 7.28 -6.53
C GLU A 348 2.22 6.44 -7.74
N HIS A 349 2.83 5.30 -7.48
CA HIS A 349 3.35 4.32 -8.42
C HIS A 349 4.64 4.77 -9.11
N ALA A 350 4.66 5.88 -9.86
CA ALA A 350 5.82 6.37 -10.59
C ALA A 350 6.57 5.22 -11.31
N GLN A 351 5.80 4.33 -11.99
CA GLN A 351 6.35 3.08 -12.53
C GLN A 351 7.18 3.30 -13.79
N LEU A 352 6.76 4.22 -14.67
CA LEU A 352 7.52 4.63 -15.84
C LEU A 352 7.83 6.12 -15.74
N VAL A 353 9.12 6.48 -15.62
CA VAL A 353 9.55 7.86 -15.40
C VAL A 353 10.61 8.26 -16.41
N ARG A 354 10.44 9.40 -17.06
CA ARG A 354 11.43 9.94 -18.00
C ARG A 354 12.72 10.31 -17.26
N HIS A 355 13.86 10.06 -17.89
CA HIS A 355 15.16 10.47 -17.33
C HIS A 355 15.19 11.95 -16.93
N ALA A 356 14.57 12.83 -17.74
CA ALA A 356 14.51 14.28 -17.48
C ALA A 356 13.64 14.64 -16.25
N ASP A 357 12.76 13.74 -15.80
CA ASP A 357 11.83 14.00 -14.71
C ASP A 357 12.33 13.53 -13.35
N LEU A 358 13.32 12.61 -13.29
CA LEU A 358 13.84 12.07 -12.03
C LEU A 358 14.24 13.17 -11.03
N ALA A 359 15.05 14.13 -11.45
CA ALA A 359 15.50 15.22 -10.59
C ALA A 359 14.38 16.22 -10.21
N ARG A 360 13.22 16.14 -10.87
CA ARG A 360 12.08 17.03 -10.57
C ARG A 360 11.40 16.66 -9.27
N PHE A 361 11.38 15.38 -8.89
CA PHE A 361 10.83 14.94 -7.61
C PHE A 361 11.52 15.68 -6.45
N ALA A 362 12.84 15.60 -6.34
CA ALA A 362 13.60 16.30 -5.30
C ALA A 362 13.45 17.82 -5.38
N ARG A 363 13.54 18.39 -6.59
CA ARG A 363 13.47 19.85 -6.79
C ARG A 363 12.13 20.45 -6.40
N LEU A 364 11.04 19.71 -6.60
CA LEU A 364 9.68 20.14 -6.27
C LEU A 364 9.24 19.70 -4.88
N GLY A 365 10.03 18.87 -4.18
CA GLY A 365 9.66 18.28 -2.89
C GLY A 365 8.49 17.30 -2.99
N VAL A 366 8.36 16.64 -4.15
CA VAL A 366 7.32 15.64 -4.40
C VAL A 366 7.84 14.26 -3.98
N THR A 367 7.12 13.59 -3.11
CA THR A 367 7.43 12.22 -2.70
C THR A 367 7.13 11.23 -3.84
N ALA A 368 8.04 10.29 -4.09
CA ALA A 368 7.77 9.13 -4.93
C ALA A 368 7.25 7.98 -4.05
N SER A 369 5.96 7.71 -4.10
CA SER A 369 5.31 6.62 -3.37
C SER A 369 5.20 5.41 -4.28
N VAL A 370 6.06 4.42 -4.06
CA VAL A 370 6.30 3.32 -5.00
C VAL A 370 6.05 1.96 -4.38
N GLN A 371 5.79 0.96 -5.22
CA GLN A 371 5.51 -0.40 -4.81
C GLN A 371 6.58 -1.34 -5.41
N PRO A 372 7.64 -1.66 -4.64
CA PRO A 372 8.74 -2.47 -5.16
C PRO A 372 8.33 -3.87 -5.63
N GLN A 373 7.29 -4.45 -5.02
CA GLN A 373 6.79 -5.77 -5.42
C GLN A 373 6.18 -5.73 -6.82
N HIS A 374 5.54 -4.61 -7.24
CA HIS A 374 5.01 -4.47 -8.60
C HIS A 374 6.09 -4.63 -9.68
N ALA A 375 7.32 -4.18 -9.40
CA ALA A 375 8.43 -4.37 -10.35
C ALA A 375 8.72 -5.88 -10.61
N ILE A 376 8.52 -6.72 -9.61
CA ILE A 376 8.72 -8.17 -9.73
C ILE A 376 7.53 -8.82 -10.44
N ASP A 377 6.33 -8.42 -10.05
CA ASP A 377 5.08 -8.97 -10.57
C ASP A 377 4.85 -8.62 -12.05
N ASP A 378 5.23 -7.41 -12.44
CA ASP A 378 4.96 -6.86 -13.76
C ASP A 378 6.14 -6.96 -14.74
N ARG A 379 7.30 -7.51 -14.32
CA ARG A 379 8.53 -7.52 -15.13
C ARG A 379 8.34 -8.02 -16.57
N ASP A 380 7.65 -9.15 -16.74
CA ASP A 380 7.45 -9.76 -18.05
C ASP A 380 6.51 -8.91 -18.93
N LEU A 381 5.56 -8.23 -18.29
CA LEU A 381 4.63 -7.34 -18.95
C LEU A 381 5.31 -6.01 -19.32
N ALA A 382 6.10 -5.46 -18.43
CA ALA A 382 6.88 -4.23 -18.66
C ALA A 382 7.87 -4.41 -19.81
N GLU A 383 8.59 -5.55 -19.86
CA GLU A 383 9.49 -5.88 -20.97
C GLU A 383 8.78 -5.97 -22.33
N ARG A 384 7.51 -6.41 -22.34
CA ARG A 384 6.72 -6.50 -23.57
C ARG A 384 6.10 -5.19 -24.01
N LEU A 385 5.70 -4.33 -23.06
CA LEU A 385 4.85 -3.18 -23.33
C LEU A 385 5.59 -1.84 -23.26
N TRP A 386 6.64 -1.72 -22.46
CA TRP A 386 7.40 -0.48 -22.31
C TRP A 386 8.74 -0.55 -23.06
N VAL A 387 8.67 -0.41 -24.38
CA VAL A 387 9.82 -0.50 -25.30
C VAL A 387 10.38 0.89 -25.60
N THR A 388 10.62 1.70 -24.59
CA THR A 388 11.17 3.06 -24.73
C THR A 388 12.58 3.15 -24.16
N GLN A 389 13.42 4.05 -24.73
CA GLN A 389 14.74 4.37 -24.20
C GLN A 389 14.78 5.70 -23.44
N ASP A 390 13.71 6.50 -23.52
CA ASP A 390 13.63 7.83 -22.90
C ASP A 390 13.17 7.79 -21.44
N SER A 391 12.65 6.65 -20.99
CA SER A 391 12.08 6.45 -19.66
C SER A 391 12.60 5.17 -19.03
N LEU A 392 12.64 5.15 -17.69
CA LEU A 392 13.00 4.00 -16.88
C LEU A 392 11.77 3.37 -16.27
N GLY A 393 11.68 2.05 -16.37
CA GLY A 393 10.66 1.25 -15.68
C GLY A 393 11.08 0.96 -14.24
N TYR A 394 10.21 1.28 -13.27
CA TYR A 394 10.44 1.06 -11.84
C TYR A 394 11.81 1.60 -11.34
N PRO A 395 12.10 2.91 -11.52
CA PRO A 395 13.43 3.51 -11.38
C PRO A 395 13.78 3.80 -9.92
N LEU A 396 13.87 2.77 -9.08
CA LEU A 396 13.98 2.93 -7.64
C LEU A 396 15.32 3.53 -7.21
N ALA A 397 16.46 2.94 -7.61
CA ALA A 397 17.77 3.47 -7.27
C ALA A 397 18.00 4.84 -7.94
N SER A 398 17.49 5.02 -9.14
CA SER A 398 17.57 6.30 -9.88
C SER A 398 16.83 7.45 -9.15
N LEU A 399 15.65 7.17 -8.55
CA LEU A 399 14.92 8.15 -7.72
C LEU A 399 15.71 8.51 -6.46
N PHE A 400 16.27 7.52 -5.75
CA PHE A 400 17.15 7.78 -4.60
C PHE A 400 18.39 8.58 -5.00
N ALA A 401 19.05 8.22 -6.10
CA ALA A 401 20.22 8.94 -6.61
C ALA A 401 19.91 10.39 -7.01
N ALA A 402 18.69 10.64 -7.49
CA ALA A 402 18.19 11.98 -7.79
C ALA A 402 17.80 12.79 -6.54
N GLY A 403 17.87 12.20 -5.33
CA GLY A 403 17.53 12.85 -4.06
C GLY A 403 16.04 12.94 -3.76
N ALA A 404 15.22 12.17 -4.43
CA ALA A 404 13.77 12.10 -4.15
C ALA A 404 13.50 11.53 -2.76
N ASP A 405 12.48 12.03 -2.06
CA ASP A 405 11.87 11.32 -0.93
C ASP A 405 11.08 10.14 -1.48
N VAL A 406 11.50 8.92 -1.12
CA VAL A 406 10.89 7.68 -1.61
C VAL A 406 10.18 7.00 -0.45
N ARG A 407 8.94 6.54 -0.69
CA ARG A 407 8.13 5.79 0.27
C ARG A 407 7.64 4.50 -0.37
N PHE A 408 7.66 3.41 0.43
CA PHE A 408 7.18 2.11 -0.01
C PHE A 408 5.76 1.86 0.47
N GLY A 409 4.95 1.27 -0.42
CA GLY A 409 3.64 0.73 -0.13
C GLY A 409 3.44 -0.60 -0.83
N SER A 410 2.38 -1.30 -0.49
CA SER A 410 1.99 -2.55 -1.15
C SER A 410 0.99 -2.34 -2.28
N ASP A 411 0.17 -1.30 -2.16
CA ASP A 411 -1.05 -1.14 -2.95
C ASP A 411 -2.03 -2.32 -2.73
N ALA A 412 -2.02 -2.87 -1.49
CA ALA A 412 -2.89 -4.01 -1.16
C ALA A 412 -4.36 -3.70 -1.47
N PRO A 413 -5.04 -4.62 -2.18
CA PRO A 413 -4.73 -6.03 -2.42
C PRO A 413 -3.93 -6.35 -3.69
N VAL A 414 -3.38 -5.39 -4.44
CA VAL A 414 -2.61 -5.63 -5.67
C VAL A 414 -1.37 -6.46 -5.38
N ALA A 415 -0.62 -6.09 -4.34
CA ALA A 415 0.40 -6.95 -3.73
C ALA A 415 0.06 -7.20 -2.25
N ALA A 416 0.74 -8.16 -1.62
CA ALA A 416 0.55 -8.43 -0.20
C ALA A 416 0.97 -7.22 0.65
N LEU A 417 0.19 -6.89 1.69
CA LEU A 417 0.59 -5.91 2.68
C LEU A 417 1.68 -6.52 3.57
N ASP A 418 2.90 -6.48 3.09
CA ASP A 418 4.07 -7.02 3.76
C ASP A 418 5.31 -6.16 3.43
N PRO A 419 5.70 -5.23 4.31
CA PRO A 419 6.87 -4.37 4.09
C PRO A 419 8.18 -5.14 3.89
N TRP A 420 8.30 -6.36 4.45
CA TRP A 420 9.49 -7.18 4.25
C TRP A 420 9.59 -7.71 2.82
N GLN A 421 8.45 -8.08 2.22
CA GLN A 421 8.40 -8.45 0.80
C GLN A 421 8.75 -7.25 -0.09
N ALA A 422 8.21 -6.06 0.21
CA ALA A 422 8.55 -4.84 -0.51
C ALA A 422 10.04 -4.50 -0.41
N MET A 423 10.63 -4.56 0.80
CA MET A 423 12.06 -4.34 1.00
C MET A 423 12.92 -5.40 0.29
N ALA A 424 12.52 -6.67 0.35
CA ALA A 424 13.24 -7.74 -0.36
C ALA A 424 13.20 -7.53 -1.88
N ALA A 425 12.04 -7.17 -2.45
CA ALA A 425 11.90 -6.85 -3.86
C ALA A 425 12.78 -5.65 -4.27
N ALA A 426 12.84 -4.61 -3.44
CA ALA A 426 13.67 -3.43 -3.68
C ALA A 426 15.16 -3.74 -3.66
N VAL A 427 15.61 -4.58 -2.72
CA VAL A 427 17.03 -4.91 -2.53
C VAL A 427 17.52 -5.96 -3.52
N THR A 428 16.71 -6.98 -3.81
CA THR A 428 17.15 -8.11 -4.62
C THR A 428 16.72 -8.03 -6.08
N ARG A 429 15.68 -7.28 -6.39
CA ARG A 429 15.08 -7.16 -7.73
C ARG A 429 14.66 -8.51 -8.31
N THR A 430 14.38 -9.47 -7.46
CA THR A 430 13.97 -10.81 -7.87
C THR A 430 13.05 -11.47 -6.86
N GLU A 431 12.36 -12.50 -7.32
CA GLU A 431 11.60 -13.44 -6.53
C GLU A 431 11.80 -14.85 -7.07
N ASN A 432 11.68 -15.85 -6.21
CA ASN A 432 11.93 -17.24 -6.53
C ASN A 432 13.37 -17.44 -7.07
N ALA A 433 13.59 -18.32 -8.02
CA ALA A 433 14.91 -18.61 -8.60
C ALA A 433 15.22 -17.83 -9.88
N ARG A 434 14.48 -16.73 -10.15
CA ARG A 434 14.70 -15.90 -11.34
C ARG A 434 15.88 -14.95 -11.13
N ASP A 435 16.55 -14.59 -12.22
CA ASP A 435 17.59 -13.55 -12.20
C ASP A 435 17.00 -12.19 -11.80
N ALA A 436 17.81 -11.33 -11.19
CA ALA A 436 17.42 -9.97 -10.83
C ALA A 436 17.01 -9.19 -12.08
N TRP A 437 15.84 -8.52 -12.01
CA TRP A 437 15.35 -7.67 -13.08
C TRP A 437 15.78 -6.22 -12.84
N HIS A 438 16.49 -5.64 -13.80
CA HIS A 438 17.11 -4.32 -13.65
C HIS A 438 17.91 -4.20 -12.33
N PRO A 439 18.98 -5.01 -12.15
CA PRO A 439 19.76 -5.01 -10.91
C PRO A 439 20.42 -3.67 -10.62
N GLU A 440 20.58 -2.79 -11.61
CA GLU A 440 21.04 -1.41 -11.46
C GLU A 440 20.05 -0.52 -10.67
N GLU A 441 18.78 -0.92 -10.61
CA GLU A 441 17.75 -0.25 -9.83
C GLU A 441 17.53 -0.87 -8.43
N ALA A 442 18.42 -1.80 -8.02
CA ALA A 442 18.44 -2.31 -6.65
C ALA A 442 18.92 -1.23 -5.67
N VAL A 443 18.36 -1.25 -4.47
CA VAL A 443 18.73 -0.32 -3.39
C VAL A 443 19.36 -1.06 -2.20
N THR A 444 20.01 -0.32 -1.32
CA THR A 444 20.53 -0.90 -0.06
C THR A 444 19.39 -1.19 0.91
N PHE A 445 19.63 -2.10 1.88
CA PHE A 445 18.67 -2.34 2.95
C PHE A 445 18.34 -1.06 3.74
N ASP A 446 19.32 -0.21 4.03
CA ASP A 446 19.11 1.05 4.76
C ASP A 446 18.18 2.01 3.99
N GLN A 447 18.31 2.09 2.65
CA GLN A 447 17.39 2.86 1.80
C GLN A 447 15.98 2.26 1.80
N ALA A 448 15.87 0.93 1.68
CA ALA A 448 14.59 0.24 1.71
C ALA A 448 13.88 0.41 3.06
N LEU A 449 14.61 0.26 4.17
CA LEU A 449 14.08 0.50 5.51
C LEU A 449 13.64 1.97 5.67
N GLN A 450 14.46 2.94 5.24
CA GLN A 450 14.13 4.37 5.30
C GLN A 450 12.83 4.68 4.56
N ALA A 451 12.58 4.03 3.43
CA ALA A 451 11.34 4.20 2.65
C ALA A 451 10.11 3.53 3.32
N SER A 452 10.34 2.60 4.26
CA SER A 452 9.30 1.83 4.95
C SER A 452 9.01 2.29 6.37
N ILE A 453 9.62 3.40 6.84
CA ILE A 453 9.44 3.92 8.20
C ILE A 453 9.10 5.40 8.20
N ARG A 454 8.49 5.88 9.31
CA ARG A 454 8.21 7.30 9.54
C ARG A 454 8.71 7.81 10.90
N SER A 455 9.52 7.01 11.60
CA SER A 455 10.12 7.33 12.88
C SER A 455 11.55 6.77 12.98
N THR A 456 12.19 7.00 14.11
CA THR A 456 13.52 6.51 14.43
C THR A 456 13.51 5.84 15.80
N SER A 457 14.53 5.04 16.12
CA SER A 457 14.67 4.42 17.43
C SER A 457 15.58 5.25 18.36
N VAL A 458 15.16 6.50 18.65
CA VAL A 458 15.93 7.42 19.54
C VAL A 458 15.04 7.97 20.65
N PRO A 459 15.59 8.43 21.78
CA PRO A 459 14.82 9.10 22.83
C PRO A 459 13.98 10.25 22.27
N GLY A 460 12.71 10.33 22.69
CA GLY A 460 11.72 11.28 22.23
C GLY A 460 10.87 10.82 21.02
N ALA A 461 11.31 9.80 20.28
CA ALA A 461 10.54 9.22 19.19
C ALA A 461 9.32 8.44 19.72
N PRO A 462 8.24 8.26 18.90
CA PRO A 462 7.17 7.33 19.24
C PRO A 462 7.74 5.93 19.49
N ALA A 463 7.20 5.23 20.48
CA ALA A 463 7.57 3.84 20.77
C ALA A 463 6.81 2.88 19.83
N ASP A 464 6.86 3.17 18.52
CA ASP A 464 6.38 2.33 17.43
C ASP A 464 7.57 1.51 16.94
N LEU A 465 7.59 0.21 17.26
CA LEU A 465 8.74 -0.67 17.03
C LEU A 465 8.31 -2.03 16.50
N ALA A 466 9.11 -2.60 15.60
CA ALA A 466 9.03 -4.01 15.21
C ALA A 466 10.29 -4.75 15.70
N LEU A 467 10.10 -5.85 16.42
CA LEU A 467 11.18 -6.71 16.92
C LEU A 467 11.30 -7.93 16.01
N CYS A 468 12.48 -8.10 15.41
CA CYS A 468 12.80 -9.19 14.49
C CYS A 468 13.64 -10.25 15.17
N ALA A 469 13.39 -11.53 14.87
CA ALA A 469 14.20 -12.64 15.43
C ALA A 469 15.64 -12.66 14.91
N ALA A 470 15.91 -12.06 13.76
CA ALA A 470 17.23 -12.01 13.12
C ALA A 470 17.63 -10.58 12.74
N ASP A 471 18.91 -10.34 12.52
CA ASP A 471 19.40 -9.05 12.01
C ASP A 471 18.95 -8.82 10.57
N PRO A 472 18.02 -7.89 10.32
CA PRO A 472 17.49 -7.67 8.97
C PRO A 472 18.54 -7.10 8.01
N ARG A 473 19.58 -6.44 8.48
CA ARG A 473 20.67 -5.90 7.65
C ARG A 473 21.53 -7.00 7.01
N ARG A 474 21.57 -8.18 7.66
CA ARG A 474 22.32 -9.37 7.22
C ARG A 474 21.45 -10.38 6.48
N ALA A 475 20.14 -10.18 6.50
CA ALA A 475 19.21 -11.00 5.76
C ALA A 475 19.27 -10.65 4.27
N ALA A 476 19.23 -11.65 3.40
CA ALA A 476 19.20 -11.47 1.95
C ALA A 476 18.17 -12.40 1.32
N GLY A 477 17.63 -11.99 0.18
CA GLY A 477 16.69 -12.80 -0.62
C GLY A 477 15.48 -13.25 0.20
N THR A 478 15.22 -14.56 0.22
CA THR A 478 14.08 -15.15 0.94
C THR A 478 14.10 -14.89 2.44
N HIS A 479 15.26 -14.82 3.07
CA HIS A 479 15.36 -14.54 4.51
C HIS A 479 14.89 -13.13 4.86
N LEU A 480 15.10 -12.15 3.97
CA LEU A 480 14.55 -10.80 4.18
C LEU A 480 13.05 -10.78 3.95
N ARG A 481 12.57 -11.46 2.89
CA ARG A 481 11.15 -11.59 2.54
C ARG A 481 10.34 -12.22 3.67
N ASP A 482 10.88 -13.27 4.29
CA ASP A 482 10.22 -14.05 5.33
C ASP A 482 10.65 -13.64 6.74
N MET A 483 11.10 -12.39 6.93
CA MET A 483 11.62 -11.91 8.22
C MET A 483 10.65 -12.23 9.36
N PRO A 484 11.07 -13.01 10.37
CA PRO A 484 10.21 -13.32 11.50
C PRO A 484 10.11 -12.10 12.44
N VAL A 485 8.91 -11.60 12.64
CA VAL A 485 8.61 -10.55 13.62
C VAL A 485 8.13 -11.20 14.90
N VAL A 486 8.83 -11.00 16.01
CA VAL A 486 8.52 -11.61 17.31
C VAL A 486 7.61 -10.73 18.16
N ALA A 487 7.63 -9.42 17.94
CA ALA A 487 6.69 -8.50 18.56
C ALA A 487 6.57 -7.21 17.75
N THR A 488 5.41 -6.57 17.84
CA THR A 488 5.16 -5.22 17.30
C THR A 488 4.56 -4.37 18.40
N LEU A 489 5.07 -3.15 18.54
CA LEU A 489 4.59 -2.17 19.50
C LEU A 489 4.12 -0.91 18.78
N LEU A 490 2.99 -0.40 19.21
CA LEU A 490 2.40 0.87 18.78
C LEU A 490 2.26 1.79 20.01
N ALA A 491 2.99 2.89 20.04
CA ALA A 491 3.06 3.78 21.20
C ALA A 491 3.33 3.02 22.52
N GLY A 492 4.24 2.03 22.49
CA GLY A 492 4.62 1.21 23.62
C GLY A 492 3.60 0.11 23.99
N ARG A 493 2.47 -0.02 23.29
CA ARG A 493 1.50 -1.08 23.49
C ARG A 493 1.78 -2.24 22.52
N VAL A 494 1.75 -3.46 23.01
CA VAL A 494 1.94 -4.66 22.19
C VAL A 494 0.75 -4.86 21.27
N THR A 495 0.94 -4.79 19.95
CA THR A 495 -0.09 -5.08 18.94
C THR A 495 0.07 -6.48 18.33
N HIS A 496 1.28 -7.05 18.39
CA HIS A 496 1.55 -8.43 18.01
C HIS A 496 2.63 -9.04 18.92
N ARG A 497 2.50 -10.34 19.19
CA ARG A 497 3.53 -11.16 19.81
C ARG A 497 3.43 -12.60 19.30
N ALA A 498 4.57 -13.14 18.75
CA ALA A 498 4.70 -14.54 18.32
C ALA A 498 4.89 -15.51 19.48
#